data_ec59af4cf08250b60bf83412a04a3b11
#
_entry.id   ec59af4cf08250b60bf83412a04a3b11
#
_cell.length_a   1.000
_cell.length_b   1.000
_cell.length_c   1.000
_cell.angle_alpha   90.00
_cell.angle_beta   90.00
_cell.angle_gamma   90.00
#
_symmetry.space_group_name_H-M   'P 1'
#
loop_
_entity.id
_entity.type
_entity.pdbx_description
1 polymer ?
#
loop_
_entity_poly.entity_id
_entity_poly.type
_entity_poly.pdbx_seq_one_letter_code
_entity_poly.pdbx_strand_id
1 'polypeptide(L)'
;MTITIYHNPRCSKSRKTLELIENAGVTPTVVRYLEEPPDGGRIQELAATLGVPVADLLRRNEDDFKNATNLPDLNDDAALANWLAAHPRVLQRPIVIDDDAGTAVIGRPPENVREVLPG
;
A
#
# COMPACT_ATOMS: atom_id res chain seq x y z
N MET A 1 -17.76 -7.89 1.98
CA MET A 1 -16.53 -7.13 2.32
C MET A 1 -15.31 -7.93 1.87
N THR A 2 -14.49 -7.33 1.04
CA THR A 2 -13.27 -7.97 0.51
C THR A 2 -12.07 -7.11 0.89
N ILE A 3 -11.46 -7.42 2.03
CA ILE A 3 -10.31 -6.66 2.55
C ILE A 3 -9.03 -7.29 2.04
N THR A 4 -8.16 -6.49 1.44
CA THR A 4 -6.81 -6.87 1.05
C THR A 4 -5.82 -5.97 1.77
N ILE A 5 -4.79 -6.56 2.36
CA ILE A 5 -3.69 -5.82 2.98
C ILE A 5 -2.39 -6.09 2.23
N TYR A 6 -1.73 -5.02 1.80
CA TYR A 6 -0.38 -5.07 1.24
C TYR A 6 0.60 -5.00 2.41
N HIS A 7 1.13 -6.16 2.77
CA HIS A 7 1.73 -6.43 4.07
C HIS A 7 3.23 -6.68 3.97
N ASN A 8 3.96 -6.13 4.94
CA ASN A 8 5.36 -6.47 5.18
C ASN A 8 5.47 -7.09 6.58
N PRO A 9 5.73 -8.41 6.69
CA PRO A 9 5.78 -9.06 8.01
C PRO A 9 6.91 -8.56 8.92
N ARG A 10 7.89 -7.86 8.37
CA ARG A 10 8.99 -7.27 9.15
C ARG A 10 8.68 -5.86 9.66
N CYS A 11 7.59 -5.26 9.18
CA CYS A 11 7.20 -3.91 9.60
C CYS A 11 6.22 -4.00 10.78
N SER A 12 6.57 -3.39 11.92
CA SER A 12 5.73 -3.43 13.12
C SER A 12 4.35 -2.80 12.89
N LYS A 13 4.27 -1.72 12.14
CA LYS A 13 2.99 -1.06 11.82
C LYS A 13 2.12 -1.94 10.93
N SER A 14 2.74 -2.68 10.00
CA SER A 14 2.03 -3.61 9.14
C SER A 14 1.48 -4.81 9.95
N ARG A 15 2.28 -5.35 10.85
CA ARG A 15 1.83 -6.44 11.75
C ARG A 15 0.68 -5.97 12.65
N LYS A 16 0.78 -4.77 13.21
CA LYS A 16 -0.28 -4.22 14.08
C LYS A 16 -1.57 -3.97 13.30
N THR A 17 -1.46 -3.48 12.07
CA THR A 17 -2.62 -3.27 11.20
C THR A 17 -3.32 -4.59 10.91
N LEU A 18 -2.55 -5.64 10.56
CA LEU A 18 -3.12 -6.97 10.33
C LEU A 18 -3.83 -7.51 11.57
N GLU A 19 -3.22 -7.34 12.75
CA GLU A 19 -3.83 -7.74 14.03
C GLU A 19 -5.17 -7.04 14.25
N LEU A 20 -5.26 -5.74 13.98
CA LEU A 20 -6.50 -4.98 14.13
C LEU A 20 -7.60 -5.49 13.18
N ILE A 21 -7.23 -5.85 11.94
CA ILE A 21 -8.18 -6.43 10.99
C ILE A 21 -8.72 -7.76 11.52
N GLU A 22 -7.84 -8.64 11.98
CA GLU A 22 -8.21 -9.96 12.48
C GLU A 22 -9.04 -9.85 13.75
N ASN A 23 -8.70 -8.92 14.64
CA ASN A 23 -9.46 -8.66 15.87
C ASN A 23 -10.87 -8.12 15.61
N ALA A 24 -11.09 -7.51 14.46
CA ALA A 24 -12.40 -7.06 14.01
C ALA A 24 -13.26 -8.20 13.42
N GLY A 25 -12.75 -9.43 13.42
CA GLY A 25 -13.46 -10.59 12.89
C GLY A 25 -13.39 -10.72 11.37
N VAL A 26 -12.46 -10.01 10.74
CA VAL A 26 -12.29 -10.02 9.28
C VAL A 26 -11.09 -10.86 8.93
N THR A 27 -11.23 -11.73 7.92
CA THR A 27 -10.11 -12.50 7.35
C THR A 27 -9.66 -11.81 6.06
N PRO A 28 -8.53 -11.08 6.06
CA PRO A 28 -8.10 -10.36 4.88
C PRO A 28 -7.36 -11.27 3.91
N THR A 29 -7.31 -10.86 2.65
CA THR A 29 -6.32 -11.37 1.71
C THR A 29 -5.00 -10.66 2.00
N VAL A 30 -3.96 -11.42 2.31
CA VAL A 30 -2.65 -10.88 2.64
C VAL A 30 -1.75 -10.97 1.41
N VAL A 31 -1.34 -9.82 0.89
CA VAL A 31 -0.38 -9.74 -0.20
C VAL A 31 0.97 -9.30 0.35
N ARG A 32 1.95 -10.18 0.29
CA ARG A 32 3.34 -9.85 0.67
C ARG A 32 4.00 -9.17 -0.52
N TYR A 33 3.85 -7.87 -0.59
CA TYR A 33 4.20 -7.09 -1.77
C TYR A 33 5.70 -7.10 -2.12
N LEU A 34 6.58 -7.48 -1.18
CA LEU A 34 8.01 -7.64 -1.49
C LEU A 34 8.27 -8.90 -2.29
N GLU A 35 7.44 -9.93 -2.14
CA GLU A 35 7.52 -11.20 -2.86
C GLU A 35 6.60 -11.23 -4.08
N GLU A 36 5.44 -10.58 -3.96
CA GLU A 36 4.42 -10.50 -4.99
C GLU A 36 4.03 -9.03 -5.19
N PRO A 37 4.91 -8.22 -5.81
CA PRO A 37 4.63 -6.79 -5.96
C PRO A 37 3.42 -6.56 -6.86
N PRO A 38 2.57 -5.57 -6.52
CA PRO A 38 1.50 -5.18 -7.42
C PRO A 38 2.09 -4.57 -8.69
N ASP A 39 1.40 -4.75 -9.81
CA ASP A 39 1.83 -4.14 -11.06
C ASP A 39 1.48 -2.64 -11.08
N GLY A 40 1.96 -1.93 -12.11
CA GLY A 40 1.74 -0.50 -12.24
C GLY A 40 0.26 -0.12 -12.30
N GLY A 41 -0.55 -0.94 -12.97
CA GLY A 41 -2.01 -0.72 -13.04
C GLY A 41 -2.66 -0.81 -11.68
N ARG A 42 -2.29 -1.81 -10.88
CA ARG A 42 -2.82 -1.95 -9.53
C ARG A 42 -2.37 -0.82 -8.60
N ILE A 43 -1.13 -0.38 -8.73
CA ILE A 43 -0.63 0.76 -7.93
C ILE A 43 -1.44 2.01 -8.24
N GLN A 44 -1.76 2.26 -9.51
CA GLN A 44 -2.60 3.39 -9.89
C GLN A 44 -4.01 3.27 -9.31
N GLU A 45 -4.59 2.07 -9.31
CA GLU A 45 -5.89 1.81 -8.67
C GLU A 45 -5.86 2.09 -7.17
N LEU A 46 -4.79 1.65 -6.48
CA LEU A 46 -4.62 1.90 -5.05
C LEU A 46 -4.55 3.40 -4.77
N ALA A 47 -3.77 4.13 -5.54
CA ALA A 47 -3.65 5.59 -5.38
C ALA A 47 -4.99 6.28 -5.64
N ALA A 48 -5.70 5.88 -6.68
CA ALA A 48 -7.02 6.45 -7.01
C ALA A 48 -8.03 6.21 -5.88
N THR A 49 -8.06 5.00 -5.34
CA THR A 49 -8.97 4.65 -4.24
C THR A 49 -8.61 5.41 -2.97
N LEU A 50 -7.31 5.61 -2.71
CA LEU A 50 -6.85 6.44 -1.59
C LEU A 50 -7.11 7.94 -1.82
N GLY A 51 -7.35 8.35 -3.08
CA GLY A 51 -7.57 9.75 -3.42
C GLY A 51 -6.29 10.58 -3.42
N VAL A 52 -5.14 9.95 -3.72
CA VAL A 52 -3.83 10.61 -3.70
C VAL A 52 -3.07 10.36 -5.01
N PRO A 53 -2.10 11.20 -5.37
CA PRO A 53 -1.21 10.90 -6.48
C PRO A 53 -0.28 9.72 -6.13
N VAL A 54 0.23 9.02 -7.15
CA VAL A 54 1.14 7.90 -6.93
C VAL A 54 2.38 8.32 -6.12
N ALA A 55 2.84 9.56 -6.29
CA ALA A 55 3.97 10.08 -5.53
C ALA A 55 3.79 10.03 -4.01
N ASP A 56 2.54 10.07 -3.52
CA ASP A 56 2.27 9.95 -2.09
C ASP A 56 2.44 8.52 -1.56
N LEU A 57 2.60 7.54 -2.44
CA LEU A 57 2.88 6.16 -2.06
C LEU A 57 4.38 5.88 -1.93
N LEU A 58 5.23 6.87 -2.13
CA LEU A 58 6.69 6.70 -2.07
C LEU A 58 7.21 6.81 -0.64
N ARG A 59 8.06 5.85 -0.27
CA ARG A 59 8.88 5.93 0.95
C ARG A 59 10.22 6.53 0.57
N ARG A 60 10.32 7.85 0.67
CA ARG A 60 11.50 8.60 0.19
C ARG A 60 12.75 8.38 1.04
N ASN A 61 12.60 7.76 2.21
CA ASN A 61 13.73 7.41 3.09
C ASN A 61 14.42 6.12 2.68
N GLU A 62 13.83 5.33 1.78
CA GLU A 62 14.43 4.08 1.34
C GLU A 62 15.62 4.34 0.43
N ASP A 63 16.66 3.50 0.58
CA ASP A 63 17.87 3.62 -0.23
C ASP A 63 17.58 3.44 -1.72
N ASP A 64 16.66 2.54 -2.06
CA ASP A 64 16.26 2.32 -3.44
C ASP A 64 15.71 3.60 -4.09
N PHE A 65 15.08 4.47 -3.32
CA PHE A 65 14.63 5.77 -3.80
C PHE A 65 15.78 6.78 -3.88
N LYS A 66 16.54 6.90 -2.79
CA LYS A 66 17.63 7.88 -2.68
C LYS A 66 18.72 7.67 -3.73
N ASN A 67 18.99 6.42 -4.07
CA ASN A 67 20.05 6.04 -5.01
C ASN A 67 19.53 5.80 -6.42
N ALA A 68 18.25 6.06 -6.68
CA ALA A 68 17.65 5.83 -8.00
C ALA A 68 18.29 6.76 -9.05
N THR A 69 18.68 6.17 -10.19
CA THR A 69 19.24 6.92 -11.33
C THR A 69 18.24 7.01 -12.49
N ASN A 70 17.16 6.26 -12.41
CA ASN A 70 16.13 6.15 -13.45
C ASN A 70 14.75 6.52 -12.96
N LEU A 71 14.68 7.37 -11.93
CA LEU A 71 13.40 7.79 -11.37
C LEU A 71 12.61 8.63 -12.38
N PRO A 72 11.37 8.24 -12.71
CA PRO A 72 10.55 9.03 -13.63
C PRO A 72 10.08 10.34 -12.97
N ASP A 73 9.45 11.20 -13.77
CA ASP A 73 8.80 12.41 -13.26
C ASP A 73 7.78 12.00 -12.21
N LEU A 74 7.87 12.61 -11.02
CA LEU A 74 6.98 12.30 -9.89
C LEU A 74 5.52 12.68 -10.18
N ASN A 75 5.27 13.52 -11.18
CA ASN A 75 3.93 13.89 -11.62
C ASN A 75 3.36 12.96 -12.68
N ASP A 76 4.17 12.04 -13.22
CA ASP A 76 3.71 11.05 -14.19
C ASP A 76 3.31 9.77 -13.45
N ASP A 77 2.03 9.68 -13.08
CA ASP A 77 1.52 8.57 -12.27
C ASP A 77 1.74 7.21 -12.92
N ALA A 78 1.56 7.10 -14.23
CA ALA A 78 1.71 5.82 -14.93
C ALA A 78 3.17 5.35 -14.92
N ALA A 79 4.10 6.24 -15.26
CA ALA A 79 5.52 5.91 -15.26
C ALA A 79 6.03 5.62 -13.84
N LEU A 80 5.59 6.42 -12.87
CA LEU A 80 5.99 6.25 -11.47
C LEU A 80 5.44 4.96 -10.89
N ALA A 81 4.21 4.58 -11.21
CA ALA A 81 3.61 3.32 -10.77
C ALA A 81 4.39 2.12 -11.31
N ASN A 82 4.80 2.16 -12.57
CA ASN A 82 5.63 1.11 -13.16
C ASN A 82 7.00 1.02 -12.49
N TRP A 83 7.59 2.16 -12.15
CA TRP A 83 8.86 2.20 -11.42
C TRP A 83 8.69 1.59 -10.02
N LEU A 84 7.61 1.93 -9.30
CA LEU A 84 7.31 1.37 -7.99
C LEU A 84 7.12 -0.14 -8.05
N ALA A 85 6.46 -0.65 -9.08
CA ALA A 85 6.27 -2.09 -9.26
C ALA A 85 7.61 -2.83 -9.34
N ALA A 86 8.62 -2.18 -9.91
CA ALA A 86 9.98 -2.72 -9.98
C ALA A 86 10.81 -2.47 -8.71
N HIS A 87 10.33 -1.59 -7.82
CA HIS A 87 11.04 -1.22 -6.58
C HIS A 87 10.07 -1.28 -5.39
N PRO A 88 9.54 -2.48 -5.06
CA PRO A 88 8.46 -2.59 -4.04
C PRO A 88 8.86 -2.11 -2.65
N ARG A 89 10.15 -2.07 -2.31
CA ARG A 89 10.61 -1.52 -1.01
C ARG A 89 10.25 -0.06 -0.82
N VAL A 90 10.06 0.67 -1.92
CA VAL A 90 9.75 2.09 -1.89
C VAL A 90 8.25 2.33 -1.69
N LEU A 91 7.42 1.29 -1.82
CA LEU A 91 5.97 1.41 -1.64
C LEU A 91 5.62 1.64 -0.18
N GLN A 92 4.76 2.62 0.09
CA GLN A 92 4.22 2.89 1.42
C GLN A 92 3.41 1.69 1.91
N ARG A 93 3.51 1.38 3.22
CA ARG A 93 2.91 0.18 3.82
C ARG A 93 2.46 0.44 5.24
N PRO A 94 1.43 -0.30 5.71
CA PRO A 94 0.58 -1.19 4.92
C PRO A 94 -0.48 -0.41 4.18
N ILE A 95 -0.89 -0.88 3.02
CA ILE A 95 -2.07 -0.37 2.32
C ILE A 95 -3.18 -1.39 2.52
N VAL A 96 -4.34 -0.93 2.96
CA VAL A 96 -5.51 -1.77 3.17
C VAL A 96 -6.62 -1.24 2.28
N ILE A 97 -7.22 -2.12 1.50
CA ILE A 97 -8.28 -1.75 0.56
C ILE A 97 -9.47 -2.71 0.70
N ASP A 98 -10.67 -2.15 0.70
CA ASP A 98 -11.91 -2.89 0.51
C ASP A 98 -12.34 -2.70 -0.94
N ASP A 99 -12.10 -3.71 -1.78
CA ASP A 99 -12.40 -3.63 -3.20
C ASP A 99 -13.91 -3.57 -3.48
N ASP A 100 -14.74 -4.13 -2.61
CA ASP A 100 -16.19 -4.10 -2.76
C ASP A 100 -16.77 -2.72 -2.47
N ALA A 101 -16.26 -2.07 -1.43
CA ALA A 101 -16.74 -0.75 -1.02
C ALA A 101 -16.04 0.39 -1.74
N GLY A 102 -14.89 0.12 -2.39
CA GLY A 102 -14.09 1.15 -3.03
C GLY A 102 -13.44 2.11 -2.05
N THR A 103 -13.02 1.60 -0.87
CA THR A 103 -12.37 2.39 0.18
C THR A 103 -10.99 1.83 0.47
N ALA A 104 -10.07 2.70 0.84
CA ALA A 104 -8.71 2.29 1.17
C ALA A 104 -8.11 3.23 2.20
N VAL A 105 -7.05 2.75 2.87
CA VAL A 105 -6.34 3.52 3.88
C VAL A 105 -4.89 3.03 3.97
N ILE A 106 -4.00 3.94 4.34
CA ILE A 106 -2.64 3.57 4.74
C ILE A 106 -2.64 3.40 6.26
N GLY A 107 -2.19 2.25 6.74
CA GLY A 107 -2.19 1.92 8.17
C GLY A 107 -1.05 2.58 8.95
N ARG A 108 -0.94 3.88 8.85
CA ARG A 108 0.07 4.68 9.54
C ARG A 108 -0.56 5.95 10.09
N PRO A 109 -0.94 5.96 11.38
CA PRO A 109 -0.80 4.86 12.35
C PRO A 109 -1.72 3.67 12.02
N PRO A 110 -1.44 2.49 12.59
CA PRO A 110 -2.25 1.28 12.31
C PRO A 110 -3.74 1.45 12.54
N GLU A 111 -4.12 2.25 13.51
CA GLU A 111 -5.52 2.52 13.86
C GLU A 111 -6.34 3.11 12.71
N ASN A 112 -5.68 3.70 11.71
CA ASN A 112 -6.36 4.22 10.51
C ASN A 112 -7.15 3.13 9.79
N VAL A 113 -6.76 1.85 9.94
CA VAL A 113 -7.47 0.73 9.32
C VAL A 113 -8.93 0.63 9.76
N ARG A 114 -9.28 1.21 10.90
CA ARG A 114 -10.65 1.22 11.38
C ARG A 114 -11.61 1.95 10.44
N GLU A 115 -11.10 2.84 9.60
CA GLU A 115 -11.90 3.57 8.62
C GLU A 115 -12.48 2.65 7.54
N VAL A 116 -11.86 1.50 7.28
CA VAL A 116 -12.33 0.53 6.28
C VAL A 116 -12.90 -0.73 6.91
N LEU A 117 -12.89 -0.85 8.23
CA LEU A 117 -13.42 -2.01 8.95
C LEU A 117 -14.85 -1.75 9.42
N PRO A 118 -15.66 -2.82 9.62
CA PRO A 118 -16.96 -2.69 10.24
C PRO A 118 -16.80 -2.22 11.68
N GLY A 119 -17.62 -1.34 12.07
CA GLY A 119 -17.46 -0.80 13.39
C GLY A 119 -18.52 -0.18 14.03
#